data_c6748ee42e1bf38b1b908bedb835165a
#
_entry.id   c6748ee42e1bf38b1b908bedb835165a
#
_cell.length_a   1.000
_cell.length_b   1.000
_cell.length_c   1.000
_cell.angle_alpha   90.00
_cell.angle_beta   90.00
_cell.angle_gamma   90.00
#
_symmetry.space_group_name_H-M   'P 1'
#
loop_
_entity.id
_entity.type
_entity.pdbx_description
1 polymer ?
#
loop_
_entity_poly.entity_id
_entity_poly.type
_entity_poly.pdbx_seq_one_letter_code
_entity_poly.pdbx_strand_id
1 'polypeptide(L)'
;MQSNVLCLIASAIIAAPLAGHAQPANTTQSQARADSLGKREKGSSKTSSAKSSTAKPSAAKSSTARSGTAKSTAAAKPARKTWTGGRNGFVVDSAEAASLWPVKGPAPLPGAILPAKRIIAYYGNPLSKRMGILGEVPPDEMLSRLDREVAKWEKADPSTPVQPALHLIAVVAQGSAGRDGMWRTRMSDSLIERVYGWAQKQNALLFLDIQVAHSTLQQEIPRLAKFLERPNVHLGIDPEFSMKTKAKPGTKIGSFDAVDINYAANYLAELAAAKNLPPKILVVHRFTRPMVTNTKNIKLDPRVQIVMHMDGWGPPWMKLDSYHDYIYLHPVQYTGFKLFYHNDTKKGHPLMTPEQVLKVFPKPLYIQYQ
;
A
#
# COMPACT_ATOMS: atom_id res chain seq x y z
N MET A 1 -0.58 -23.52 -11.43
CA MET A 1 0.17 -22.68 -12.38
C MET A 1 0.43 -21.35 -11.70
N GLN A 2 1.63 -21.14 -11.21
CA GLN A 2 2.02 -19.89 -10.56
C GLN A 2 2.27 -18.85 -11.65
N SER A 3 1.36 -17.90 -11.83
CA SER A 3 1.61 -16.75 -12.67
C SER A 3 2.59 -15.82 -11.97
N ASN A 4 3.84 -15.83 -12.43
CA ASN A 4 4.84 -14.83 -12.07
C ASN A 4 4.40 -13.48 -12.65
N VAL A 5 3.63 -12.71 -11.88
CA VAL A 5 3.44 -11.29 -12.13
C VAL A 5 4.71 -10.59 -11.62
N LEU A 6 5.63 -10.36 -12.52
CA LEU A 6 6.80 -9.52 -12.29
C LEU A 6 6.30 -8.07 -12.12
N CYS A 7 5.96 -7.70 -10.89
CA CYS A 7 5.70 -6.31 -10.54
C CYS A 7 7.05 -5.59 -10.60
N LEU A 8 7.27 -4.81 -11.65
CA LEU A 8 8.47 -3.99 -11.81
C LEU A 8 8.53 -2.99 -10.64
N ILE A 9 9.53 -3.20 -9.78
CA ILE A 9 9.86 -2.34 -8.64
C ILE A 9 10.25 -0.96 -9.19
N ALA A 10 9.33 -0.02 -9.16
CA ALA A 10 9.59 1.38 -9.50
C ALA A 10 9.28 2.28 -8.30
N SER A 11 9.85 1.94 -7.14
CA SER A 11 9.99 2.92 -6.07
C SER A 11 11.18 3.80 -6.43
N ALA A 12 10.95 5.11 -6.55
CA ALA A 12 11.99 6.08 -6.87
C ALA A 12 13.00 6.17 -5.71
N ILE A 13 14.03 5.33 -5.74
CA ILE A 13 15.18 5.46 -4.87
C ILE A 13 15.96 6.68 -5.34
N ILE A 14 15.94 7.75 -4.57
CA ILE A 14 16.68 8.96 -4.86
C ILE A 14 18.07 8.84 -4.27
N ALA A 15 19.06 8.64 -5.14
CA ALA A 15 20.43 9.00 -4.85
C ALA A 15 20.60 10.51 -5.16
N ALA A 16 20.37 11.36 -4.16
CA ALA A 16 20.84 12.73 -4.20
C ALA A 16 21.86 12.91 -3.07
N PRO A 17 23.10 13.32 -3.35
CA PRO A 17 24.03 13.69 -2.27
C PRO A 17 23.54 15.00 -1.66
N LEU A 18 23.37 15.00 -0.35
CA LEU A 18 23.29 16.24 0.43
C LEU A 18 24.62 16.98 0.28
N ALA A 19 24.60 18.10 -0.44
CA ALA A 19 25.72 19.00 -0.57
C ALA A 19 26.06 19.60 0.80
N GLY A 20 27.12 19.13 1.41
CA GLY A 20 27.82 19.82 2.49
C GLY A 20 28.71 20.89 1.89
N HIS A 21 28.55 22.13 2.33
CA HIS A 21 29.42 23.25 2.01
C HIS A 21 30.86 22.98 2.46
N ALA A 22 31.79 22.97 1.51
CA ALA A 22 33.19 23.28 1.74
C ALA A 22 33.77 23.95 0.48
N GLN A 23 34.40 25.09 0.70
CA GLN A 23 35.02 25.95 -0.31
C GLN A 23 36.32 25.37 -0.93
N PRO A 24 36.88 25.99 -2.01
CA PRO A 24 37.63 25.28 -3.04
C PRO A 24 39.14 25.29 -2.85
N ALA A 25 39.81 24.32 -3.43
CA ALA A 25 41.20 24.40 -3.78
C ALA A 25 41.40 23.91 -5.22
N ASN A 26 42.02 24.81 -6.00
CA ASN A 26 42.53 24.65 -7.36
C ASN A 26 43.51 23.47 -7.53
N THR A 27 43.50 22.77 -8.64
CA THR A 27 44.61 22.67 -9.64
C THR A 27 44.33 21.60 -10.70
N THR A 28 44.27 22.05 -11.94
CA THR A 28 44.93 21.66 -13.21
C THR A 28 45.01 20.20 -13.69
N GLN A 29 44.41 20.00 -14.86
CA GLN A 29 44.82 19.22 -16.07
C GLN A 29 45.21 17.74 -15.98
N SER A 30 44.57 16.86 -16.77
CA SER A 30 45.06 16.47 -18.12
C SER A 30 44.08 15.50 -18.81
N GLN A 31 44.01 15.68 -20.14
CA GLN A 31 43.30 14.88 -21.14
C GLN A 31 44.03 13.56 -21.48
N ALA A 32 43.30 12.55 -21.95
CA ALA A 32 43.57 11.66 -23.12
C ALA A 32 42.47 10.59 -23.18
N ARG A 33 41.67 10.51 -24.15
CA ARG A 33 41.57 9.91 -25.51
C ARG A 33 41.97 8.43 -25.57
N ALA A 34 41.05 7.58 -26.05
CA ALA A 34 40.99 6.79 -27.30
C ALA A 34 39.95 5.67 -27.14
N ASP A 35 38.92 5.60 -27.91
CA ASP A 35 38.63 5.00 -29.24
C ASP A 35 39.06 3.54 -29.39
N SER A 36 38.15 2.64 -29.68
CA SER A 36 37.78 2.06 -30.95
C SER A 36 37.34 0.58 -30.88
N LEU A 37 36.22 0.31 -31.51
CA LEU A 37 35.92 -0.69 -32.54
C LEU A 37 36.00 -2.21 -32.24
N GLY A 38 34.94 -2.89 -32.66
CA GLY A 38 34.98 -4.29 -33.05
C GLY A 38 33.60 -4.92 -33.26
N LYS A 39 33.16 -4.89 -34.47
CA LYS A 39 31.99 -5.51 -35.11
C LYS A 39 32.13 -7.02 -35.29
N ARG A 40 30.93 -7.62 -35.57
CA ARG A 40 30.62 -8.83 -36.39
C ARG A 40 30.20 -10.07 -35.62
N GLU A 41 29.29 -10.86 -36.09
CA GLU A 41 28.25 -11.08 -37.11
C GLU A 41 27.69 -12.51 -36.91
N LYS A 42 26.40 -12.64 -37.16
CA LYS A 42 25.63 -13.67 -37.85
C LYS A 42 25.85 -15.20 -37.68
N GLY A 43 24.70 -15.88 -37.68
CA GLY A 43 24.45 -17.27 -38.13
C GLY A 43 23.25 -17.88 -37.42
N SER A 44 22.08 -17.90 -37.86
CA SER A 44 21.22 -18.53 -38.88
C SER A 44 21.29 -20.06 -38.93
N SER A 45 20.15 -20.70 -38.67
CA SER A 45 19.45 -21.79 -39.38
C SER A 45 18.51 -22.51 -38.42
N LYS A 46 17.23 -22.49 -38.64
CA LYS A 46 16.31 -23.22 -39.56
C LYS A 46 16.19 -24.72 -39.30
N THR A 47 14.93 -25.08 -39.19
CA THR A 47 14.11 -26.20 -39.69
C THR A 47 13.86 -27.28 -38.64
N SER A 48 12.73 -27.94 -38.52
CA SER A 48 11.46 -28.05 -39.21
C SER A 48 10.56 -29.04 -38.47
N SER A 49 9.27 -28.79 -38.41
CA SER A 49 8.16 -29.62 -38.82
C SER A 49 8.02 -31.05 -38.27
N ALA A 50 6.87 -31.46 -37.77
CA ALA A 50 5.68 -32.03 -38.41
C ALA A 50 4.79 -32.68 -37.33
N LYS A 51 3.50 -32.35 -37.29
CA LYS A 51 2.28 -33.09 -37.73
C LYS A 51 2.12 -34.50 -37.14
N SER A 52 1.03 -34.80 -36.49
CA SER A 52 -0.30 -35.27 -36.92
C SER A 52 -0.98 -35.93 -35.71
N SER A 53 -2.18 -35.72 -35.43
CA SER A 53 -3.50 -36.06 -35.94
C SER A 53 -4.19 -37.13 -35.12
N THR A 54 -5.45 -36.83 -34.84
CA THR A 54 -6.68 -37.71 -34.86
C THR A 54 -6.82 -38.69 -33.69
N ALA A 55 -7.97 -38.94 -33.08
CA ALA A 55 -9.36 -38.87 -33.46
C ALA A 55 -10.26 -39.11 -32.23
N LYS A 56 -11.47 -38.59 -32.29
CA LYS A 56 -12.67 -39.08 -31.57
C LYS A 56 -13.15 -40.41 -32.16
N PRO A 57 -14.04 -41.19 -31.50
CA PRO A 57 -15.46 -40.96 -31.37
C PRO A 57 -16.08 -41.53 -30.06
N SER A 58 -17.15 -41.06 -29.60
CA SER A 58 -18.58 -41.03 -29.81
C SER A 58 -19.37 -42.18 -29.18
N ALA A 59 -20.47 -41.77 -28.51
CA ALA A 59 -21.79 -42.35 -28.40
C ALA A 59 -22.00 -43.52 -27.44
N ALA A 60 -23.13 -43.77 -26.81
CA ALA A 60 -24.46 -43.20 -26.79
C ALA A 60 -25.29 -43.87 -25.65
N LYS A 61 -26.38 -43.15 -25.22
CA LYS A 61 -27.74 -43.68 -24.85
C LYS A 61 -27.83 -44.69 -23.69
N SER A 62 -28.83 -44.70 -22.79
CA SER A 62 -30.24 -44.26 -22.84
C SER A 62 -30.86 -44.37 -21.45
N SER A 63 -31.75 -43.47 -21.10
CA SER A 63 -33.11 -43.59 -20.56
C SER A 63 -33.36 -44.48 -19.33
N THR A 64 -34.02 -43.98 -18.30
CA THR A 64 -35.47 -43.97 -18.12
C THR A 64 -35.91 -43.26 -16.85
N ALA A 65 -37.02 -42.60 -16.94
CA ALA A 65 -37.71 -41.81 -15.96
C ALA A 65 -38.30 -42.63 -14.79
N ARG A 66 -38.40 -42.00 -13.59
CA ARG A 66 -39.63 -42.07 -12.78
C ARG A 66 -39.76 -40.88 -11.86
N SER A 67 -40.94 -40.33 -11.87
CA SER A 67 -41.50 -39.25 -11.12
C SER A 67 -41.48 -39.46 -9.60
N GLY A 68 -41.21 -38.40 -8.88
CA GLY A 68 -41.48 -38.27 -7.48
C GLY A 68 -41.49 -36.78 -7.09
N THR A 69 -42.68 -36.18 -7.10
CA THR A 69 -42.95 -34.82 -6.65
C THR A 69 -42.72 -34.73 -5.15
N ALA A 70 -41.57 -34.13 -4.77
CA ALA A 70 -41.41 -33.57 -3.44
C ALA A 70 -41.17 -32.06 -3.63
N LYS A 71 -42.12 -31.22 -3.26
CA LYS A 71 -41.96 -29.79 -3.10
C LYS A 71 -40.90 -29.53 -2.03
N SER A 72 -39.66 -29.39 -2.44
CA SER A 72 -38.61 -28.82 -1.66
C SER A 72 -38.76 -27.29 -1.74
N THR A 73 -39.11 -26.67 -0.65
CA THR A 73 -38.95 -25.24 -0.45
C THR A 73 -37.45 -24.93 -0.57
N ALA A 74 -37.04 -24.59 -1.79
CA ALA A 74 -35.69 -24.15 -2.05
C ALA A 74 -35.45 -22.85 -1.22
N ALA A 75 -34.66 -22.95 -0.16
CA ALA A 75 -34.09 -21.78 0.49
C ALA A 75 -33.44 -20.90 -0.58
N ALA A 76 -33.86 -19.64 -0.69
CA ALA A 76 -33.32 -18.69 -1.63
C ALA A 76 -31.80 -18.65 -1.44
N LYS A 77 -31.04 -19.00 -2.51
CA LYS A 77 -29.59 -18.85 -2.53
C LYS A 77 -29.27 -17.40 -2.18
N PRO A 78 -28.36 -17.16 -1.22
CA PRO A 78 -27.97 -15.81 -0.86
C PRO A 78 -27.49 -15.05 -2.10
N ALA A 79 -27.93 -13.79 -2.22
CA ALA A 79 -27.61 -12.95 -3.38
C ALA A 79 -26.09 -12.84 -3.52
N ARG A 80 -25.54 -13.34 -4.62
CA ARG A 80 -24.13 -13.21 -4.97
C ARG A 80 -23.83 -11.75 -5.27
N LYS A 81 -23.01 -11.11 -4.44
CA LYS A 81 -22.43 -9.81 -4.78
C LYS A 81 -21.30 -10.06 -5.77
N THR A 82 -21.51 -9.70 -7.02
CA THR A 82 -20.45 -9.73 -8.04
C THR A 82 -19.56 -8.54 -7.86
N TRP A 83 -18.30 -8.81 -7.57
CA TRP A 83 -17.25 -7.81 -7.64
C TRP A 83 -16.70 -7.81 -9.07
N THR A 84 -17.11 -6.82 -9.85
CA THR A 84 -16.64 -6.67 -11.24
C THR A 84 -15.31 -5.95 -11.25
N GLY A 85 -14.19 -6.66 -11.49
CA GLY A 85 -12.98 -5.91 -11.59
C GLY A 85 -11.64 -6.59 -11.76
N GLY A 86 -11.47 -7.83 -11.45
CA GLY A 86 -10.23 -8.56 -11.71
C GLY A 86 -10.14 -9.07 -13.15
N ARG A 87 -8.97 -9.59 -13.52
CA ARG A 87 -8.74 -10.20 -14.85
C ARG A 87 -9.75 -11.30 -15.17
N ASN A 88 -10.28 -11.96 -14.15
CA ASN A 88 -11.25 -13.06 -14.25
C ASN A 88 -12.61 -12.75 -13.60
N GLY A 89 -12.82 -11.54 -13.07
CA GLY A 89 -13.99 -11.18 -12.28
C GLY A 89 -14.12 -12.01 -11.00
N PHE A 90 -14.22 -11.35 -9.84
CA PHE A 90 -14.47 -12.06 -8.58
C PHE A 90 -15.96 -12.11 -8.31
N VAL A 91 -16.44 -13.26 -7.86
CA VAL A 91 -17.75 -13.38 -7.23
C VAL A 91 -17.49 -13.53 -5.73
N VAL A 92 -17.77 -12.48 -4.97
CA VAL A 92 -17.74 -12.58 -3.51
C VAL A 92 -19.01 -13.28 -3.07
N ASP A 93 -18.88 -14.49 -2.56
CA ASP A 93 -19.99 -15.20 -1.91
C ASP A 93 -20.38 -14.45 -0.62
N SER A 94 -21.68 -14.20 -0.45
CA SER A 94 -22.15 -13.45 0.72
C SER A 94 -21.90 -14.17 2.06
N ALA A 95 -21.89 -15.50 2.07
CA ALA A 95 -21.59 -16.29 3.26
C ALA A 95 -20.09 -16.23 3.58
N GLU A 96 -19.22 -16.34 2.56
CA GLU A 96 -17.78 -16.17 2.74
C GLU A 96 -17.47 -14.73 3.22
N ALA A 97 -18.05 -13.72 2.59
CA ALA A 97 -17.87 -12.33 2.99
C ALA A 97 -18.29 -12.09 4.44
N ALA A 98 -19.43 -12.64 4.86
CA ALA A 98 -19.92 -12.52 6.24
C ALA A 98 -19.06 -13.29 7.25
N SER A 99 -18.34 -14.33 6.83
CA SER A 99 -17.40 -15.06 7.68
C SER A 99 -16.07 -14.33 7.90
N LEU A 100 -15.65 -13.52 6.92
CA LEU A 100 -14.39 -12.79 6.94
C LEU A 100 -14.55 -11.35 7.45
N TRP A 101 -15.66 -10.70 7.13
CA TRP A 101 -15.86 -9.27 7.37
C TRP A 101 -17.25 -8.94 7.93
N PRO A 102 -17.38 -7.98 8.86
CA PRO A 102 -16.27 -7.27 9.52
C PRO A 102 -15.50 -8.19 10.46
N VAL A 103 -14.21 -7.88 10.64
CA VAL A 103 -13.36 -8.64 11.57
C VAL A 103 -13.87 -8.47 13.01
N LYS A 104 -14.02 -9.59 13.70
CA LYS A 104 -14.38 -9.58 15.11
C LYS A 104 -13.17 -9.18 15.96
N GLY A 105 -13.35 -8.17 16.79
CA GLY A 105 -12.28 -7.64 17.65
C GLY A 105 -12.86 -6.72 18.72
N PRO A 106 -12.01 -6.20 19.61
CA PRO A 106 -12.44 -5.24 20.62
C PRO A 106 -12.98 -3.97 19.95
N ALA A 107 -14.06 -3.41 20.47
CA ALA A 107 -14.55 -2.11 20.02
C ALA A 107 -13.49 -1.04 20.32
N PRO A 108 -13.23 -0.12 19.36
CA PRO A 108 -12.33 0.98 19.60
C PRO A 108 -12.81 1.88 20.76
N LEU A 109 -11.87 2.43 21.51
CA LEU A 109 -12.19 3.38 22.59
C LEU A 109 -12.76 4.69 22.03
N PRO A 110 -13.42 5.50 22.87
CA PRO A 110 -13.91 6.84 22.50
C PRO A 110 -12.84 7.70 21.83
N GLY A 111 -13.22 8.47 20.83
CA GLY A 111 -12.30 9.27 20.03
C GLY A 111 -11.65 8.55 18.84
N ALA A 112 -11.97 7.26 18.63
CA ALA A 112 -11.57 6.52 17.44
C ALA A 112 -12.14 7.16 16.17
N ILE A 113 -11.31 7.23 15.12
CA ILE A 113 -11.69 7.83 13.83
C ILE A 113 -12.43 6.81 12.96
N LEU A 114 -11.93 5.59 12.89
CA LEU A 114 -12.53 4.50 12.11
C LEU A 114 -13.51 3.70 12.97
N PRO A 115 -14.61 3.19 12.42
CA PRO A 115 -15.05 3.31 11.04
C PRO A 115 -15.93 4.54 10.75
N ALA A 116 -16.11 5.46 11.72
CA ALA A 116 -17.05 6.57 11.63
C ALA A 116 -16.71 7.59 10.53
N LYS A 117 -15.43 7.69 10.16
CA LYS A 117 -14.95 8.57 9.08
C LYS A 117 -14.11 7.77 8.07
N ARG A 118 -14.03 8.29 6.84
CA ARG A 118 -13.07 7.86 5.83
C ARG A 118 -11.90 8.83 5.80
N ILE A 119 -10.67 8.31 5.74
CA ILE A 119 -9.47 9.12 5.68
C ILE A 119 -9.03 9.25 4.23
N ILE A 120 -8.78 10.48 3.77
CA ILE A 120 -8.19 10.78 2.47
C ILE A 120 -6.82 11.40 2.70
N ALA A 121 -5.77 10.69 2.30
CA ALA A 121 -4.40 11.03 2.61
C ALA A 121 -3.57 11.36 1.37
N TYR A 122 -2.74 12.41 1.44
CA TYR A 122 -1.70 12.71 0.48
C TYR A 122 -0.35 12.21 0.99
N TYR A 123 0.30 11.35 0.19
CA TYR A 123 1.54 10.64 0.55
C TYR A 123 2.75 11.23 -0.14
N GLY A 124 3.90 11.17 0.51
CA GLY A 124 5.18 11.51 -0.09
C GLY A 124 6.19 12.11 0.88
N ASN A 125 7.13 12.88 0.30
CA ASN A 125 8.16 13.57 1.06
C ASN A 125 8.48 14.93 0.42
N PRO A 126 8.44 16.05 1.15
CA PRO A 126 8.68 17.39 0.61
C PRO A 126 10.07 17.60 -0.01
N LEU A 127 11.03 16.75 0.32
CA LEU A 127 12.38 16.83 -0.25
C LEU A 127 12.47 16.19 -1.64
N SER A 128 11.37 15.63 -2.18
CA SER A 128 11.38 14.94 -3.44
C SER A 128 10.07 15.05 -4.20
N LYS A 129 10.12 15.67 -5.37
CA LYS A 129 8.99 15.74 -6.31
C LYS A 129 8.57 14.38 -6.90
N ARG A 130 9.38 13.33 -6.72
CA ARG A 130 9.13 11.99 -7.28
C ARG A 130 8.61 10.98 -6.27
N MET A 131 8.50 11.37 -4.99
CA MET A 131 8.06 10.46 -3.94
C MET A 131 6.56 10.58 -3.62
N GLY A 132 5.84 11.42 -4.35
CA GLY A 132 4.41 11.58 -4.22
C GLY A 132 3.96 13.03 -4.07
N ILE A 133 2.65 13.20 -4.10
CA ILE A 133 1.98 14.51 -4.19
C ILE A 133 2.34 15.46 -3.04
N LEU A 134 2.70 14.94 -1.86
CA LEU A 134 3.10 15.74 -0.69
C LEU A 134 4.34 16.61 -0.97
N GLY A 135 5.19 16.22 -1.94
CA GLY A 135 6.40 16.96 -2.33
C GLY A 135 6.44 17.38 -3.80
N GLU A 136 5.44 16.99 -4.59
CA GLU A 136 5.42 17.22 -6.03
C GLU A 136 5.16 18.69 -6.38
N VAL A 137 4.28 19.35 -5.65
CA VAL A 137 3.85 20.73 -5.86
C VAL A 137 4.06 21.57 -4.60
N PRO A 138 4.00 22.92 -4.69
CA PRO A 138 4.07 23.77 -3.51
C PRO A 138 3.01 23.43 -2.44
N PRO A 139 3.28 23.66 -1.15
CA PRO A 139 2.39 23.23 -0.07
C PRO A 139 0.94 23.74 -0.17
N ASP A 140 0.74 25.01 -0.49
CA ASP A 140 -0.60 25.59 -0.56
C ASP A 140 -1.39 24.99 -1.75
N GLU A 141 -0.73 24.71 -2.86
CA GLU A 141 -1.33 23.99 -3.99
C GLU A 141 -1.66 22.53 -3.62
N MET A 142 -0.74 21.86 -2.92
CA MET A 142 -0.95 20.49 -2.43
C MET A 142 -2.16 20.41 -1.51
N LEU A 143 -2.29 21.33 -0.56
CA LEU A 143 -3.43 21.42 0.36
C LEU A 143 -4.74 21.70 -0.40
N SER A 144 -4.73 22.65 -1.34
CA SER A 144 -5.90 22.93 -2.20
C SER A 144 -6.32 21.72 -3.05
N ARG A 145 -5.34 20.91 -3.52
CA ARG A 145 -5.65 19.66 -4.23
C ARG A 145 -6.27 18.61 -3.28
N LEU A 146 -5.77 18.51 -2.05
CA LEU A 146 -6.34 17.62 -1.04
C LEU A 146 -7.80 17.97 -0.74
N ASP A 147 -8.14 19.26 -0.59
CA ASP A 147 -9.52 19.69 -0.37
C ASP A 147 -10.44 19.28 -1.53
N ARG A 148 -9.95 19.40 -2.77
CA ARG A 148 -10.73 18.94 -3.92
C ARG A 148 -10.93 17.42 -3.94
N GLU A 149 -9.94 16.64 -3.49
CA GLU A 149 -10.12 15.19 -3.36
C GLU A 149 -11.10 14.85 -2.24
N VAL A 150 -11.02 15.51 -1.09
CA VAL A 150 -11.98 15.35 0.02
C VAL A 150 -13.40 15.58 -0.48
N ALA A 151 -13.66 16.72 -1.18
CA ALA A 151 -14.98 17.03 -1.71
C ALA A 151 -15.51 15.98 -2.70
N LYS A 152 -14.64 15.36 -3.52
CA LYS A 152 -15.05 14.27 -4.41
C LYS A 152 -15.52 13.03 -3.63
N TRP A 153 -14.81 12.69 -2.54
CA TRP A 153 -15.17 11.55 -1.71
C TRP A 153 -16.43 11.78 -0.90
N GLU A 154 -16.64 12.99 -0.37
CA GLU A 154 -17.88 13.39 0.31
C GLU A 154 -19.08 13.34 -0.65
N LYS A 155 -18.88 13.78 -1.89
CA LYS A 155 -19.92 13.67 -2.93
C LYS A 155 -20.24 12.22 -3.30
N ALA A 156 -19.22 11.35 -3.37
CA ALA A 156 -19.40 9.95 -3.77
C ALA A 156 -20.04 9.09 -2.67
N ASP A 157 -19.81 9.42 -1.39
CA ASP A 157 -20.40 8.73 -0.23
C ASP A 157 -20.72 9.73 0.89
N PRO A 158 -21.85 10.46 0.79
CA PRO A 158 -22.24 11.45 1.79
C PRO A 158 -22.53 10.86 3.18
N SER A 159 -22.72 9.55 3.27
CA SER A 159 -23.01 8.87 4.54
C SER A 159 -21.78 8.69 5.42
N THR A 160 -20.57 8.83 4.87
CA THR A 160 -19.32 8.62 5.58
C THR A 160 -18.48 9.91 5.55
N PRO A 161 -18.47 10.70 6.62
CA PRO A 161 -17.68 11.93 6.69
C PRO A 161 -16.20 11.67 6.36
N VAL A 162 -15.57 12.64 5.69
CA VAL A 162 -14.17 12.54 5.29
C VAL A 162 -13.27 13.28 6.28
N GLN A 163 -12.14 12.66 6.62
CA GLN A 163 -11.05 13.24 7.40
C GLN A 163 -9.83 13.39 6.49
N PRO A 164 -9.37 14.60 6.17
CA PRO A 164 -8.13 14.80 5.42
C PRO A 164 -6.90 14.35 6.23
N ALA A 165 -5.86 13.95 5.50
CA ALA A 165 -4.59 13.56 6.10
C ALA A 165 -3.40 13.87 5.20
N LEU A 166 -2.24 14.11 5.82
CA LEU A 166 -0.93 14.07 5.18
C LEU A 166 -0.19 12.82 5.67
N HIS A 167 0.50 12.14 4.78
CA HIS A 167 1.27 10.92 5.11
C HIS A 167 2.72 11.11 4.66
N LEU A 168 3.54 11.54 5.62
CA LEU A 168 4.96 11.84 5.40
C LEU A 168 5.81 10.58 5.53
N ILE A 169 6.65 10.29 4.53
CA ILE A 169 7.70 9.28 4.69
C ILE A 169 8.79 9.88 5.58
N ALA A 170 8.69 9.60 6.89
CA ALA A 170 9.58 10.16 7.92
C ALA A 170 10.92 9.42 8.02
N VAL A 171 10.94 8.13 7.63
CA VAL A 171 12.15 7.32 7.46
C VAL A 171 12.12 6.75 6.06
N VAL A 172 13.07 7.14 5.22
CA VAL A 172 13.11 6.83 3.77
C VAL A 172 14.22 5.82 3.50
N ALA A 173 13.90 4.68 2.92
CA ALA A 173 14.87 3.71 2.42
C ALA A 173 15.73 4.32 1.30
N GLN A 174 17.02 4.01 1.26
CA GLN A 174 17.99 4.60 0.37
C GLN A 174 18.68 3.57 -0.51
N GLY A 175 19.16 4.01 -1.68
CA GLY A 175 19.98 3.20 -2.59
C GLY A 175 21.44 3.04 -2.15
N SER A 176 21.87 3.67 -1.05
CA SER A 176 23.21 3.64 -0.47
C SER A 176 23.16 3.37 1.03
N ALA A 177 24.28 2.85 1.56
CA ALA A 177 24.34 2.41 2.96
C ALA A 177 24.16 3.54 3.99
N GLY A 178 24.51 4.79 3.62
CA GLY A 178 24.58 5.89 4.57
C GLY A 178 25.74 5.76 5.53
N ARG A 179 25.86 6.71 6.48
CA ARG A 179 26.97 6.73 7.42
C ARG A 179 26.96 5.57 8.41
N ASP A 180 25.76 5.10 8.79
CA ASP A 180 25.55 4.03 9.77
C ASP A 180 25.29 2.65 9.16
N GLY A 181 25.40 2.53 7.84
CA GLY A 181 25.18 1.26 7.14
C GLY A 181 23.73 0.78 7.09
N MET A 182 22.77 1.61 7.52
CA MET A 182 21.36 1.18 7.66
C MET A 182 20.50 1.41 6.42
N TRP A 183 21.06 1.94 5.34
CA TRP A 183 20.38 2.12 4.04
C TRP A 183 19.08 2.91 4.13
N ARG A 184 18.99 3.85 5.07
CA ARG A 184 17.83 4.73 5.24
C ARG A 184 18.26 6.14 5.67
N THR A 185 17.41 7.11 5.39
CA THR A 185 17.57 8.50 5.88
C THR A 185 16.36 8.85 6.73
N ARG A 186 16.62 9.38 7.92
CA ARG A 186 15.60 9.90 8.82
C ARG A 186 15.36 11.37 8.51
N MET A 187 14.11 11.75 8.41
CA MET A 187 13.76 13.18 8.27
C MET A 187 14.08 13.92 9.56
N SER A 188 14.48 15.19 9.42
CA SER A 188 14.73 16.05 10.57
C SER A 188 13.42 16.40 11.28
N ASP A 189 13.52 16.64 12.59
CA ASP A 189 12.39 17.10 13.39
C ASP A 189 11.76 18.37 12.81
N SER A 190 12.58 19.30 12.32
CA SER A 190 12.11 20.54 11.69
C SER A 190 11.29 20.30 10.42
N LEU A 191 11.61 19.25 9.65
CA LEU A 191 10.80 18.86 8.49
C LEU A 191 9.47 18.27 8.93
N ILE A 192 9.47 17.39 9.93
CA ILE A 192 8.24 16.79 10.47
C ILE A 192 7.34 17.89 11.04
N GLU A 193 7.90 18.84 11.81
CA GLU A 193 7.14 19.99 12.34
C GLU A 193 6.55 20.86 11.22
N ARG A 194 7.28 21.08 10.15
CA ARG A 194 6.79 21.84 9.00
C ARG A 194 5.57 21.15 8.37
N VAL A 195 5.65 19.84 8.12
CA VAL A 195 4.52 19.07 7.55
C VAL A 195 3.36 19.00 8.54
N TYR A 196 3.64 18.90 9.84
CA TYR A 196 2.62 18.99 10.87
C TYR A 196 1.89 20.34 10.83
N GLY A 197 2.62 21.45 10.67
CA GLY A 197 2.03 22.76 10.49
C GLY A 197 1.14 22.87 9.25
N TRP A 198 1.47 22.17 8.15
CA TRP A 198 0.60 22.09 6.98
C TRP A 198 -0.68 21.30 7.29
N ALA A 199 -0.56 20.16 7.97
CA ALA A 199 -1.71 19.37 8.38
C ALA A 199 -2.68 20.17 9.27
N GLN A 200 -2.15 20.96 10.22
CA GLN A 200 -2.96 21.81 11.09
C GLN A 200 -3.80 22.86 10.32
N LYS A 201 -3.27 23.43 9.23
CA LYS A 201 -4.02 24.40 8.39
C LYS A 201 -5.33 23.83 7.83
N GLN A 202 -5.38 22.51 7.62
CA GLN A 202 -6.52 21.78 7.03
C GLN A 202 -7.27 20.93 8.07
N ASN A 203 -6.99 21.08 9.35
CA ASN A 203 -7.49 20.17 10.39
C ASN A 203 -7.29 18.69 10.00
N ALA A 204 -6.17 18.42 9.32
CA ALA A 204 -5.81 17.12 8.81
C ALA A 204 -5.01 16.31 9.83
N LEU A 205 -5.08 14.98 9.72
CA LEU A 205 -4.20 14.07 10.42
C LEU A 205 -2.80 14.11 9.80
N LEU A 206 -1.80 13.74 10.58
CA LEU A 206 -0.47 13.44 10.08
C LEU A 206 -0.13 11.97 10.33
N PHE A 207 0.27 11.26 9.30
CA PHE A 207 0.90 9.94 9.42
C PHE A 207 2.40 10.07 9.20
N LEU A 208 3.18 9.39 10.05
CA LEU A 208 4.63 9.27 9.90
C LEU A 208 4.95 7.87 9.45
N ASP A 209 5.42 7.73 8.21
CA ASP A 209 5.71 6.44 7.59
C ASP A 209 7.17 6.03 7.76
N ILE A 210 7.40 4.73 7.97
CA ILE A 210 8.71 4.16 8.24
C ILE A 210 9.06 3.08 7.22
N GLN A 211 10.11 3.35 6.42
CA GLN A 211 10.81 2.42 5.57
C GLN A 211 12.13 2.03 6.24
N VAL A 212 12.14 0.94 7.01
CA VAL A 212 13.26 0.61 7.92
C VAL A 212 14.58 0.28 7.22
N ALA A 213 14.55 -0.22 5.98
CA ALA A 213 15.69 -0.76 5.24
C ALA A 213 16.46 -1.83 6.06
N HIS A 214 17.72 -1.58 6.45
CA HIS A 214 18.50 -2.47 7.31
C HIS A 214 18.32 -2.21 8.81
N SER A 215 17.54 -1.19 9.17
CA SER A 215 17.14 -0.89 10.55
C SER A 215 15.96 -1.77 10.98
N THR A 216 15.29 -1.44 12.08
CA THR A 216 14.13 -2.15 12.63
C THR A 216 13.08 -1.18 13.13
N LEU A 217 11.84 -1.62 13.30
CA LEU A 217 10.77 -0.82 13.92
C LEU A 217 11.12 -0.44 15.35
N GLN A 218 11.82 -1.32 16.09
CA GLN A 218 12.29 -1.08 17.46
C GLN A 218 13.28 0.09 17.55
N GLN A 219 14.05 0.32 16.50
CA GLN A 219 15.00 1.44 16.42
C GLN A 219 14.35 2.72 15.91
N GLU A 220 13.37 2.64 15.04
CA GLU A 220 12.83 3.81 14.34
C GLU A 220 11.58 4.41 15.02
N ILE A 221 10.64 3.60 15.55
CA ILE A 221 9.41 4.10 16.17
C ILE A 221 9.69 4.99 17.40
N PRO A 222 10.56 4.61 18.37
CA PRO A 222 10.78 5.42 19.56
C PRO A 222 11.32 6.83 19.26
N ARG A 223 12.02 7.00 18.14
CA ARG A 223 12.52 8.32 17.71
C ARG A 223 11.42 9.30 17.31
N LEU A 224 10.25 8.77 16.94
CA LEU A 224 9.07 9.55 16.57
C LEU A 224 8.11 9.78 17.74
N ALA A 225 8.42 9.28 18.94
CA ALA A 225 7.53 9.32 20.11
C ALA A 225 6.95 10.70 20.37
N LYS A 226 7.79 11.73 20.41
CA LYS A 226 7.37 13.12 20.69
C LYS A 226 6.33 13.67 19.69
N PHE A 227 6.30 13.15 18.45
CA PHE A 227 5.28 13.50 17.48
C PHE A 227 4.04 12.62 17.65
N LEU A 228 4.24 11.31 17.90
CA LEU A 228 3.16 10.35 18.13
C LEU A 228 2.38 10.60 19.42
N GLU A 229 2.93 11.37 20.36
CA GLU A 229 2.22 11.88 21.55
C GLU A 229 1.12 12.90 21.22
N ARG A 230 1.05 13.39 19.99
CA ARG A 230 -0.01 14.30 19.53
C ARG A 230 -1.24 13.51 19.12
N PRO A 231 -2.47 13.90 19.52
CA PRO A 231 -3.68 13.12 19.26
C PRO A 231 -3.94 12.87 17.78
N ASN A 232 -3.56 13.80 16.91
CA ASN A 232 -3.78 13.75 15.45
C ASN A 232 -2.56 13.24 14.65
N VAL A 233 -1.53 12.69 15.32
CA VAL A 233 -0.36 12.09 14.66
C VAL A 233 -0.39 10.57 14.82
N HIS A 234 -0.26 9.86 13.72
CA HIS A 234 -0.41 8.42 13.58
C HIS A 234 0.81 7.80 12.90
N LEU A 235 0.83 6.48 12.73
CA LEU A 235 1.99 5.74 12.22
C LEU A 235 1.64 4.97 10.95
N GLY A 236 2.57 4.99 9.97
CA GLY A 236 2.63 4.07 8.85
C GLY A 236 3.88 3.20 8.93
N ILE A 237 3.81 1.97 8.49
CA ILE A 237 4.95 1.06 8.34
C ILE A 237 4.91 0.40 6.96
N ASP A 238 6.06 0.38 6.30
CA ASP A 238 6.17 -0.12 4.94
C ASP A 238 7.03 -1.39 4.87
N PRO A 239 6.38 -2.59 4.82
CA PRO A 239 7.08 -3.86 4.71
C PRO A 239 7.93 -4.00 3.45
N GLU A 240 7.59 -3.29 2.34
CA GLU A 240 8.34 -3.35 1.08
C GLU A 240 9.83 -3.12 1.32
N PHE A 241 10.15 -2.21 2.21
CA PHE A 241 11.53 -1.82 2.51
C PHE A 241 12.08 -2.44 3.79
N SER A 242 11.48 -3.49 4.34
CA SER A 242 12.07 -4.25 5.47
C SER A 242 13.08 -5.27 4.97
N MET A 243 14.33 -4.86 4.85
CA MET A 243 15.39 -5.66 4.25
C MET A 243 16.05 -6.63 5.25
N LYS A 244 15.27 -7.53 5.85
CA LYS A 244 15.78 -8.55 6.80
C LYS A 244 16.90 -9.43 6.21
N THR A 245 16.88 -9.62 4.89
CA THR A 245 17.91 -10.38 4.16
C THR A 245 19.18 -9.59 3.87
N LYS A 246 19.25 -8.32 4.32
CA LYS A 246 20.33 -7.38 4.02
C LYS A 246 20.48 -7.08 2.52
N ALA A 247 19.47 -7.35 1.71
CA ALA A 247 19.43 -6.91 0.32
C ALA A 247 19.39 -5.38 0.23
N LYS A 248 19.88 -4.85 -0.88
CA LYS A 248 19.77 -3.42 -1.18
C LYS A 248 18.27 -3.06 -1.31
N PRO A 249 17.78 -2.00 -0.64
CA PRO A 249 16.41 -1.52 -0.80
C PRO A 249 16.05 -1.27 -2.27
N GLY A 250 14.84 -1.67 -2.67
CA GLY A 250 14.35 -1.55 -4.05
C GLY A 250 14.83 -2.64 -5.01
N THR A 251 15.67 -3.59 -4.58
CA THR A 251 16.06 -4.74 -5.41
C THR A 251 15.23 -5.98 -5.12
N LYS A 252 14.60 -6.02 -3.97
CA LYS A 252 13.67 -7.07 -3.52
C LYS A 252 12.56 -6.42 -2.70
N ILE A 253 11.39 -7.05 -2.70
CA ILE A 253 10.31 -6.69 -1.80
C ILE A 253 10.62 -7.29 -0.44
N GLY A 254 10.57 -6.47 0.61
CA GLY A 254 10.78 -6.86 2.00
C GLY A 254 9.53 -7.45 2.65
N SER A 255 9.63 -7.69 3.97
CA SER A 255 8.52 -8.26 4.73
C SER A 255 8.54 -7.86 6.20
N PHE A 256 7.34 -7.71 6.78
CA PHE A 256 7.11 -7.77 8.22
C PHE A 256 6.32 -9.03 8.57
N ASP A 257 6.65 -9.61 9.72
CA ASP A 257 5.84 -10.66 10.34
C ASP A 257 4.81 -10.03 11.29
N ALA A 258 3.79 -10.80 11.67
CA ALA A 258 2.83 -10.36 12.69
C ALA A 258 3.51 -9.87 13.98
N VAL A 259 4.66 -10.40 14.35
CA VAL A 259 5.45 -9.95 15.52
C VAL A 259 5.92 -8.51 15.35
N ASP A 260 6.35 -8.11 14.15
CA ASP A 260 6.77 -6.73 13.86
C ASP A 260 5.58 -5.77 13.96
N ILE A 261 4.43 -6.17 13.40
CA ILE A 261 3.20 -5.36 13.43
C ILE A 261 2.66 -5.25 14.86
N ASN A 262 2.67 -6.35 15.61
CA ASN A 262 2.28 -6.36 17.02
C ASN A 262 3.18 -5.48 17.87
N TYR A 263 4.48 -5.42 17.58
CA TYR A 263 5.38 -4.48 18.25
C TYR A 263 4.93 -3.03 18.01
N ALA A 264 4.69 -2.65 16.75
CA ALA A 264 4.25 -1.29 16.42
C ALA A 264 2.89 -0.95 17.06
N ALA A 265 1.94 -1.88 17.02
CA ALA A 265 0.62 -1.71 17.64
C ALA A 265 0.73 -1.58 19.17
N ASN A 266 1.49 -2.44 19.84
CA ASN A 266 1.70 -2.37 21.28
C ASN A 266 2.36 -1.06 21.69
N TYR A 267 3.38 -0.61 20.96
CA TYR A 267 4.03 0.67 21.23
C TYR A 267 3.03 1.84 21.19
N LEU A 268 2.19 1.89 20.14
CA LEU A 268 1.14 2.92 20.03
C LEU A 268 0.08 2.80 21.14
N ALA A 269 -0.29 1.58 21.51
CA ALA A 269 -1.26 1.32 22.57
C ALA A 269 -0.76 1.78 23.94
N GLU A 270 0.51 1.47 24.27
CA GLU A 270 1.17 1.91 25.50
C GLU A 270 1.32 3.43 25.54
N LEU A 271 1.74 4.04 24.42
CA LEU A 271 1.84 5.49 24.29
C LEU A 271 0.47 6.17 24.48
N ALA A 272 -0.58 5.64 23.84
CA ALA A 272 -1.93 6.17 23.98
C ALA A 272 -2.42 6.11 25.43
N ALA A 273 -2.17 4.99 26.11
CA ALA A 273 -2.52 4.83 27.53
C ALA A 273 -1.72 5.80 28.43
N ALA A 274 -0.40 5.87 28.25
CA ALA A 274 0.48 6.69 29.09
C ALA A 274 0.18 8.20 28.95
N LYS A 275 -0.30 8.63 27.80
CA LYS A 275 -0.57 10.04 27.48
C LYS A 275 -2.06 10.38 27.44
N ASN A 276 -2.93 9.46 27.79
CA ASN A 276 -4.40 9.61 27.74
C ASN A 276 -4.87 10.12 26.36
N LEU A 277 -4.37 9.49 25.27
CA LEU A 277 -4.69 9.86 23.90
C LEU A 277 -5.88 9.06 23.35
N PRO A 278 -6.59 9.60 22.35
CA PRO A 278 -7.54 8.81 21.57
C PRO A 278 -6.82 7.68 20.83
N PRO A 279 -7.56 6.65 20.37
CA PRO A 279 -6.97 5.53 19.63
C PRO A 279 -6.09 5.99 18.47
N LYS A 280 -4.91 5.38 18.36
CA LYS A 280 -3.97 5.61 17.27
C LYS A 280 -4.33 4.78 16.05
N ILE A 281 -3.92 5.23 14.87
CA ILE A 281 -4.06 4.47 13.63
C ILE A 281 -2.68 3.97 13.22
N LEU A 282 -2.61 2.67 12.88
CA LEU A 282 -1.42 2.03 12.31
C LEU A 282 -1.75 1.59 10.88
N VAL A 283 -1.14 2.24 9.88
CA VAL A 283 -1.24 1.84 8.47
C VAL A 283 -0.12 0.87 8.14
N VAL A 284 -0.48 -0.30 7.58
CA VAL A 284 0.46 -1.34 7.14
C VAL A 284 0.32 -1.51 5.63
N HIS A 285 1.35 -1.13 4.87
CA HIS A 285 1.37 -1.24 3.42
C HIS A 285 1.47 -2.69 2.96
N ARG A 286 0.71 -3.06 1.92
CA ARG A 286 0.73 -4.43 1.39
C ARG A 286 0.21 -4.49 -0.05
N PHE A 287 1.03 -5.02 -0.98
CA PHE A 287 0.60 -5.30 -2.35
C PHE A 287 1.03 -6.67 -2.87
N THR A 288 1.68 -7.48 -2.01
CA THR A 288 1.99 -8.88 -2.28
C THR A 288 1.78 -9.73 -1.03
N ARG A 289 1.60 -11.04 -1.22
CA ARG A 289 1.42 -11.98 -0.11
C ARG A 289 2.61 -11.99 0.87
N PRO A 290 3.88 -12.07 0.43
CA PRO A 290 5.02 -12.18 1.34
C PRO A 290 5.37 -10.89 2.09
N MET A 291 4.81 -9.74 1.73
CA MET A 291 5.06 -8.48 2.47
C MET A 291 4.58 -8.56 3.92
N VAL A 292 3.50 -9.29 4.19
CA VAL A 292 3.01 -9.49 5.55
C VAL A 292 2.75 -10.97 5.78
N THR A 293 3.48 -11.56 6.73
CA THR A 293 3.37 -12.98 7.08
C THR A 293 2.61 -13.17 8.40
N ASN A 294 2.04 -14.36 8.58
CA ASN A 294 1.33 -14.75 9.81
C ASN A 294 0.20 -13.78 10.24
N THR A 295 -0.53 -13.20 9.27
CA THR A 295 -1.57 -12.17 9.52
C THR A 295 -2.59 -12.57 10.58
N LYS A 296 -2.90 -13.86 10.73
CA LYS A 296 -3.81 -14.38 11.76
C LYS A 296 -3.30 -14.20 13.20
N ASN A 297 -1.99 -13.94 13.36
CA ASN A 297 -1.35 -13.71 14.65
C ASN A 297 -1.25 -12.22 15.01
N ILE A 298 -1.78 -11.32 14.16
CA ILE A 298 -1.89 -9.89 14.48
C ILE A 298 -2.93 -9.72 15.56
N LYS A 299 -2.54 -9.07 16.66
CA LYS A 299 -3.38 -8.82 17.83
C LYS A 299 -4.05 -7.46 17.72
N LEU A 300 -5.35 -7.41 17.94
CA LEU A 300 -6.12 -6.17 17.98
C LEU A 300 -6.18 -5.61 19.39
N ASP A 301 -6.02 -4.29 19.51
CA ASP A 301 -6.11 -3.55 20.77
C ASP A 301 -7.11 -2.39 20.59
N PRO A 302 -8.03 -2.12 21.55
CA PRO A 302 -9.02 -1.05 21.40
C PRO A 302 -8.41 0.36 21.30
N ARG A 303 -7.14 0.52 21.67
CA ARG A 303 -6.37 1.77 21.60
C ARG A 303 -5.69 1.97 20.25
N VAL A 304 -5.72 0.96 19.34
CA VAL A 304 -5.06 1.03 18.02
C VAL A 304 -5.97 0.48 16.93
N GLN A 305 -6.11 1.26 15.88
CA GLN A 305 -6.88 0.93 14.69
C GLN A 305 -5.93 0.53 13.55
N ILE A 306 -5.88 -0.75 13.21
CA ILE A 306 -4.96 -1.27 12.18
C ILE A 306 -5.62 -1.21 10.81
N VAL A 307 -4.96 -0.57 9.85
CA VAL A 307 -5.38 -0.51 8.45
C VAL A 307 -4.42 -1.33 7.60
N MET A 308 -4.93 -2.43 7.01
CA MET A 308 -4.21 -3.14 5.95
C MET A 308 -4.43 -2.40 4.63
N HIS A 309 -3.37 -1.79 4.13
CA HIS A 309 -3.44 -0.83 3.04
C HIS A 309 -2.93 -1.42 1.73
N MET A 310 -3.84 -1.65 0.76
CA MET A 310 -3.44 -2.09 -0.59
C MET A 310 -2.65 -0.98 -1.29
N ASP A 311 -1.37 -1.22 -1.51
CA ASP A 311 -0.39 -0.24 -1.96
C ASP A 311 0.20 -0.53 -3.36
N GLY A 312 -0.37 -1.47 -4.09
CA GLY A 312 0.06 -1.77 -5.46
C GLY A 312 -0.36 -0.71 -6.47
N TRP A 313 0.54 -0.37 -7.42
CA TRP A 313 0.22 0.46 -8.56
C TRP A 313 -0.06 -0.38 -9.82
N GLY A 314 -0.82 0.18 -10.75
CA GLY A 314 -1.12 -0.45 -12.02
C GLY A 314 -2.55 -0.18 -12.49
N PRO A 315 -2.99 -0.86 -13.58
CA PRO A 315 -4.35 -0.71 -14.08
C PRO A 315 -5.40 -1.15 -13.05
N PRO A 316 -6.64 -0.66 -13.13
CA PRO A 316 -7.69 -0.96 -12.16
C PRO A 316 -7.86 -2.46 -11.84
N TRP A 317 -7.84 -3.33 -12.85
CA TRP A 317 -8.00 -4.77 -12.66
C TRP A 317 -6.88 -5.38 -11.78
N MET A 318 -5.63 -4.94 -11.95
CA MET A 318 -4.49 -5.45 -11.16
C MET A 318 -4.59 -5.01 -9.69
N LYS A 319 -5.03 -3.78 -9.45
CA LYS A 319 -5.26 -3.25 -8.11
C LYS A 319 -6.39 -3.99 -7.39
N LEU A 320 -7.45 -4.33 -8.12
CA LEU A 320 -8.56 -5.10 -7.60
C LEU A 320 -8.15 -6.54 -7.29
N ASP A 321 -7.33 -7.19 -8.15
CA ASP A 321 -6.74 -8.49 -7.87
C ASP A 321 -5.89 -8.45 -6.58
N SER A 322 -5.01 -7.46 -6.46
CA SER A 322 -4.16 -7.29 -5.26
C SER A 322 -4.98 -7.04 -4.00
N TYR A 323 -6.06 -6.26 -4.10
CA TYR A 323 -6.95 -6.01 -2.96
C TYR A 323 -7.68 -7.28 -2.54
N HIS A 324 -8.19 -8.06 -3.50
CA HIS A 324 -8.82 -9.34 -3.21
C HIS A 324 -7.83 -10.31 -2.56
N ASP A 325 -6.69 -10.57 -3.21
CA ASP A 325 -5.79 -11.65 -2.81
C ASP A 325 -5.01 -11.36 -1.54
N TYR A 326 -4.74 -10.09 -1.24
CA TYR A 326 -3.84 -9.73 -0.14
C TYR A 326 -4.52 -8.95 0.99
N ILE A 327 -5.71 -8.40 0.75
CA ILE A 327 -6.48 -7.67 1.76
C ILE A 327 -7.75 -8.43 2.13
N TYR A 328 -8.65 -8.67 1.15
CA TYR A 328 -9.93 -9.33 1.41
C TYR A 328 -9.77 -10.74 2.00
N LEU A 329 -8.93 -11.58 1.39
CA LEU A 329 -8.67 -12.96 1.87
C LEU A 329 -7.80 -13.05 3.12
N HIS A 330 -7.24 -11.93 3.60
CA HIS A 330 -6.40 -11.86 4.78
C HIS A 330 -6.88 -10.78 5.74
N PRO A 331 -8.08 -10.94 6.32
CA PRO A 331 -8.69 -9.91 7.16
C PRO A 331 -7.86 -9.65 8.43
N VAL A 332 -7.73 -8.35 8.79
CA VAL A 332 -7.10 -7.93 10.04
C VAL A 332 -8.05 -7.03 10.84
N GLN A 333 -8.35 -5.81 10.39
CA GLN A 333 -9.32 -4.92 11.06
C GLN A 333 -9.98 -3.96 10.05
N TYR A 334 -9.26 -2.93 9.58
CA TYR A 334 -9.73 -1.99 8.58
C TYR A 334 -8.90 -2.12 7.30
N THR A 335 -9.41 -1.56 6.21
CA THR A 335 -8.75 -1.66 4.91
C THR A 335 -8.48 -0.28 4.31
N GLY A 336 -7.40 -0.22 3.51
CA GLY A 336 -7.05 0.96 2.74
C GLY A 336 -6.77 0.65 1.28
N PHE A 337 -6.81 1.69 0.44
CA PHE A 337 -6.61 1.59 -1.00
C PHE A 337 -5.79 2.78 -1.49
N LYS A 338 -4.67 2.52 -2.17
CA LYS A 338 -3.79 3.56 -2.71
C LYS A 338 -4.09 3.83 -4.17
N LEU A 339 -3.98 5.08 -4.57
CA LEU A 339 -4.14 5.58 -5.93
C LEU A 339 -2.89 6.37 -6.32
N PHE A 340 -2.32 6.06 -7.48
CA PHE A 340 -1.11 6.72 -7.96
C PHE A 340 -1.43 7.57 -9.19
N TYR A 341 -1.37 8.90 -9.04
CA TYR A 341 -1.69 9.83 -10.13
C TYR A 341 -0.94 9.53 -11.42
N HIS A 342 0.34 9.19 -11.31
CA HIS A 342 1.20 8.92 -12.47
C HIS A 342 1.34 7.44 -12.81
N ASN A 343 1.55 6.58 -11.79
CA ASN A 343 1.88 5.18 -12.03
C ASN A 343 0.68 4.35 -12.51
N ASP A 344 -0.52 4.62 -11.98
CA ASP A 344 -1.74 3.91 -12.39
C ASP A 344 -2.15 4.28 -13.83
N THR A 345 -1.75 5.46 -14.30
CA THR A 345 -2.16 6.01 -15.60
C THR A 345 -1.11 5.85 -16.71
N LYS A 346 0.10 5.36 -16.40
CA LYS A 346 1.24 5.29 -17.33
C LYS A 346 0.96 4.59 -18.66
N LYS A 347 0.01 3.66 -18.71
CA LYS A 347 -0.33 2.91 -19.93
C LYS A 347 -1.69 3.32 -20.52
N GLY A 348 -2.13 4.55 -20.26
CA GLY A 348 -3.40 5.08 -20.76
C GLY A 348 -4.62 4.56 -20.01
N HIS A 349 -4.44 3.91 -18.86
CA HIS A 349 -5.56 3.55 -18.00
C HIS A 349 -6.05 4.77 -17.21
N PRO A 350 -7.35 4.92 -16.99
CA PRO A 350 -7.85 5.99 -16.12
C PRO A 350 -7.51 5.69 -14.65
N LEU A 351 -7.29 6.75 -13.88
CA LEU A 351 -7.27 6.64 -12.43
C LEU A 351 -8.65 6.21 -11.94
N MET A 352 -8.71 5.27 -11.01
CA MET A 352 -10.01 4.86 -10.44
C MET A 352 -10.67 6.02 -9.70
N THR A 353 -11.98 6.20 -9.95
CA THR A 353 -12.79 7.23 -9.27
C THR A 353 -13.19 6.78 -7.86
N PRO A 354 -13.61 7.72 -6.97
CA PRO A 354 -14.16 7.37 -5.66
C PRO A 354 -15.28 6.33 -5.75
N GLU A 355 -16.23 6.49 -6.70
CA GLU A 355 -17.36 5.58 -6.88
C GLU A 355 -16.92 4.17 -7.30
N GLN A 356 -15.84 4.05 -8.07
CA GLN A 356 -15.27 2.75 -8.44
C GLN A 356 -14.60 2.08 -7.24
N VAL A 357 -13.85 2.83 -6.44
CA VAL A 357 -13.22 2.30 -5.23
C VAL A 357 -14.26 1.94 -4.17
N LEU A 358 -15.36 2.69 -4.05
CA LEU A 358 -16.45 2.39 -3.13
C LEU A 358 -17.23 1.11 -3.46
N LYS A 359 -17.07 0.56 -4.67
CA LYS A 359 -17.63 -0.75 -5.04
C LYS A 359 -16.80 -1.93 -4.54
N VAL A 360 -15.58 -1.66 -4.08
CA VAL A 360 -14.68 -2.68 -3.52
C VAL A 360 -15.22 -3.19 -2.18
N PHE A 361 -15.05 -4.49 -1.91
CA PHE A 361 -15.48 -5.07 -0.63
C PHE A 361 -14.30 -5.74 0.10
N PRO A 362 -14.15 -5.49 1.43
CA PRO A 362 -14.87 -4.46 2.19
C PRO A 362 -14.53 -3.06 1.70
N LYS A 363 -15.45 -2.10 1.89
CA LYS A 363 -15.19 -0.72 1.49
C LYS A 363 -13.97 -0.17 2.24
N PRO A 364 -12.92 0.32 1.54
CA PRO A 364 -11.77 0.88 2.22
C PRO A 364 -12.12 2.19 2.94
N LEU A 365 -11.58 2.32 4.15
CA LEU A 365 -11.77 3.50 5.00
C LEU A 365 -10.54 4.42 5.02
N TYR A 366 -9.42 3.99 4.48
CA TYR A 366 -8.22 4.78 4.30
C TYR A 366 -7.84 4.80 2.82
N ILE A 367 -7.87 5.98 2.22
CA ILE A 367 -7.51 6.18 0.82
C ILE A 367 -6.27 7.05 0.76
N GLN A 368 -5.27 6.59 0.02
CA GLN A 368 -4.01 7.31 -0.10
C GLN A 368 -3.72 7.63 -1.57
N TYR A 369 -3.38 8.88 -1.83
CA TYR A 369 -2.93 9.36 -3.14
C TYR A 369 -1.42 9.63 -3.12
N GLN A 370 -0.74 9.12 -4.18
CA GLN A 370 0.69 9.34 -4.39
C GLN A 370 0.98 9.90 -5.79
#